data_bb5be5d03715979cd0f3ab4f666d4fd9
#
_entry.id   bb5be5d03715979cd0f3ab4f666d4fd9
#
_cell.length_a   1.000
_cell.length_b   1.000
_cell.length_c   1.000
_cell.angle_alpha   90.00
_cell.angle_beta   90.00
_cell.angle_gamma   90.00
#
_symmetry.space_group_name_H-M   'P 1'
#
loop_
_entity.id
_entity.type
_entity.pdbx_description
1 polymer ?
#
loop_
_entity_poly.entity_id
_entity_poly.type
_entity_poly.pdbx_seq_one_letter_code
_entity_poly.pdbx_strand_id
1 'polypeptide(L)'
;VRVSLYKDIVTVALDTTGESLHKRGYRKLTSKAPIEETLAAALIMLTPWNKDRILVDPFCGSGTFPIEAAMMAANMAPGRNRSFTAEEWPHIIGKKVWYDTMDEAEEMINLSVETDIQGYDIDEDMVKIARENARMAGVDKLIHFQRRGVEELHHPKKYGFIITNPPYGERLQDKSQMPALYRTIGERFRELDSWSMYLI
;
A
#
# COMPACT_ATOMS: atom_id res chain seq x y z
N VAL A 1 -8.59 -4.25 -26.50
CA VAL A 1 -8.13 -5.47 -27.15
C VAL A 1 -6.62 -5.41 -27.30
N ARG A 2 -5.92 -6.45 -26.88
CA ARG A 2 -4.47 -6.60 -27.07
C ARG A 2 -4.22 -7.73 -28.05
N VAL A 3 -3.41 -7.46 -29.07
CA VAL A 3 -3.02 -8.48 -30.07
C VAL A 3 -1.50 -8.62 -29.98
N SER A 4 -1.02 -9.85 -29.89
CA SER A 4 0.41 -10.18 -29.93
C SER A 4 0.67 -11.30 -30.92
N LEU A 5 1.79 -11.20 -31.64
CA LEU A 5 2.28 -12.24 -32.54
C LEU A 5 3.63 -12.75 -32.02
N TYR A 6 3.72 -14.03 -31.75
CA TYR A 6 4.96 -14.68 -31.33
C TYR A 6 5.07 -16.09 -31.96
N LYS A 7 6.15 -16.38 -32.66
CA LYS A 7 6.39 -17.68 -33.35
C LYS A 7 5.17 -18.14 -34.15
N ASP A 8 4.66 -17.28 -35.03
CA ASP A 8 3.50 -17.52 -35.92
C ASP A 8 2.17 -17.77 -35.16
N ILE A 9 2.13 -17.56 -33.86
CA ILE A 9 0.91 -17.66 -33.06
C ILE A 9 0.40 -16.25 -32.79
N VAL A 10 -0.84 -15.98 -33.21
CA VAL A 10 -1.56 -14.74 -32.88
C VAL A 10 -2.38 -14.95 -31.61
N THR A 11 -2.11 -14.16 -30.59
CA THR A 11 -2.92 -14.12 -29.36
C THR A 11 -3.74 -12.84 -29.35
N VAL A 12 -5.05 -12.99 -29.21
CA VAL A 12 -6.00 -11.88 -29.05
C VAL A 12 -6.53 -11.94 -27.61
N ALA A 13 -6.33 -10.87 -26.84
CA ALA A 13 -6.80 -10.76 -25.47
C ALA A 13 -7.71 -9.56 -25.29
N LEU A 14 -8.74 -9.73 -24.47
CA LEU A 14 -9.61 -8.64 -24.03
C LEU A 14 -9.12 -8.18 -22.65
N ASP A 15 -8.95 -6.87 -22.50
CA ASP A 15 -8.70 -6.28 -21.21
C ASP A 15 -10.04 -6.06 -20.49
N THR A 16 -10.22 -6.73 -19.36
CA THR A 16 -11.43 -6.70 -18.56
C THR A 16 -11.37 -5.63 -17.48
N THR A 17 -10.18 -5.07 -17.22
CA THR A 17 -9.94 -4.19 -16.07
C THR A 17 -10.33 -2.74 -16.30
N GLY A 18 -10.15 -2.22 -17.52
CA GLY A 18 -10.29 -0.81 -17.83
C GLY A 18 -9.09 0.01 -17.35
N GLU A 19 -9.26 0.86 -16.36
CA GLU A 19 -8.14 1.57 -15.74
C GLU A 19 -7.14 0.61 -15.09
N SER A 20 -5.87 1.02 -15.02
CA SER A 20 -4.81 0.19 -14.41
C SER A 20 -5.15 -0.21 -12.97
N LEU A 21 -4.87 -1.47 -12.58
CA LEU A 21 -5.27 -2.04 -11.29
C LEU A 21 -4.67 -1.34 -10.07
N HIS A 22 -3.55 -0.62 -10.23
CA HIS A 22 -3.00 0.18 -9.13
C HIS A 22 -3.93 1.34 -8.73
N LYS A 23 -4.79 1.83 -9.63
CA LYS A 23 -5.76 2.87 -9.31
C LYS A 23 -6.90 2.29 -8.47
N ARG A 24 -6.69 2.19 -7.16
CA ARG A 24 -7.66 1.65 -6.18
C ARG A 24 -8.86 2.57 -5.92
N GLY A 25 -8.79 3.85 -6.35
CA GLY A 25 -9.82 4.86 -6.13
C GLY A 25 -9.67 5.68 -4.85
N TYR A 26 -8.83 5.29 -3.90
CA TYR A 26 -8.64 6.04 -2.66
C TYR A 26 -7.60 7.17 -2.76
N ARG A 27 -6.63 7.06 -3.66
CA ARG A 27 -5.57 8.06 -3.79
C ARG A 27 -6.03 9.23 -4.66
N LYS A 28 -6.49 10.31 -4.05
CA LYS A 28 -6.80 11.58 -4.74
C LYS A 28 -5.71 12.61 -4.57
N LEU A 29 -4.95 12.51 -3.47
CA LEU A 29 -3.83 13.42 -3.18
C LEU A 29 -2.52 12.63 -3.34
N THR A 30 -1.60 13.16 -4.14
CA THR A 30 -0.34 12.50 -4.47
C THR A 30 0.85 13.36 -4.08
N SER A 31 1.90 12.72 -3.60
CA SER A 31 3.26 13.28 -3.59
C SER A 31 3.93 13.09 -4.95
N LYS A 32 5.11 13.67 -5.15
CA LYS A 32 5.93 13.39 -6.34
C LYS A 32 6.31 11.90 -6.37
N ALA A 33 5.87 11.18 -7.41
CA ALA A 33 6.20 9.79 -7.71
C ALA A 33 6.03 8.79 -6.51
N PRO A 34 4.79 8.60 -6.00
CA PRO A 34 4.55 7.58 -4.99
C PRO A 34 4.71 6.18 -5.59
N ILE A 35 4.97 5.16 -4.73
CA ILE A 35 4.92 3.76 -5.16
C ILE A 35 3.50 3.40 -5.62
N GLU A 36 3.38 2.57 -6.67
CA GLU A 36 2.08 2.08 -7.11
C GLU A 36 1.47 1.13 -6.08
N GLU A 37 0.15 1.21 -5.89
CA GLU A 37 -0.59 0.43 -4.90
C GLU A 37 -0.44 -1.07 -5.11
N THR A 38 -0.52 -1.55 -6.37
CA THR A 38 -0.32 -2.96 -6.70
C THR A 38 1.09 -3.44 -6.36
N LEU A 39 2.10 -2.59 -6.58
CA LEU A 39 3.48 -2.92 -6.23
C LEU A 39 3.66 -2.96 -4.72
N ALA A 40 3.13 -1.97 -3.99
CA ALA A 40 3.19 -1.96 -2.53
C ALA A 40 2.50 -3.20 -1.93
N ALA A 41 1.31 -3.56 -2.43
CA ALA A 41 0.61 -4.76 -2.02
C ALA A 41 1.44 -6.03 -2.27
N ALA A 42 2.01 -6.17 -3.47
CA ALA A 42 2.84 -7.32 -3.82
C ALA A 42 4.09 -7.43 -2.92
N LEU A 43 4.75 -6.30 -2.62
CA LEU A 43 5.91 -6.26 -1.74
C LEU A 43 5.57 -6.66 -0.30
N ILE A 44 4.42 -6.20 0.24
CA ILE A 44 3.92 -6.66 1.54
C ILE A 44 3.70 -8.17 1.54
N MET A 45 3.04 -8.72 0.51
CA MET A 45 2.77 -10.16 0.37
C MET A 45 4.03 -11.01 0.24
N LEU A 46 5.15 -10.46 -0.24
CA LEU A 46 6.45 -11.15 -0.30
C LEU A 46 7.16 -11.21 1.06
N THR A 47 6.69 -10.47 2.06
CA THR A 47 7.19 -10.53 3.43
C THR A 47 6.37 -11.53 4.26
N PRO A 48 6.89 -12.05 5.39
CA PRO A 48 6.11 -12.87 6.31
C PRO A 48 5.20 -12.03 7.23
N TRP A 49 5.00 -10.73 6.95
CA TRP A 49 4.08 -9.91 7.72
C TRP A 49 2.64 -10.44 7.63
N ASN A 50 1.91 -10.33 8.72
CA ASN A 50 0.47 -10.58 8.80
C ASN A 50 -0.16 -9.62 9.81
N LYS A 51 -1.49 -9.56 9.86
CA LYS A 51 -2.26 -8.63 10.69
C LYS A 51 -1.95 -8.67 12.19
N ASP A 52 -1.43 -9.80 12.69
CA ASP A 52 -1.10 -10.00 14.12
C ASP A 52 0.32 -9.48 14.46
N ARG A 53 1.00 -8.86 13.51
CA ARG A 53 2.35 -8.31 13.63
C ARG A 53 2.35 -6.81 13.36
N ILE A 54 3.22 -6.11 14.07
CA ILE A 54 3.44 -4.68 13.90
C ILE A 54 4.03 -4.42 12.52
N LEU A 55 3.51 -3.40 11.83
CA LEU A 55 4.10 -2.85 10.61
C LEU A 55 4.38 -1.36 10.80
N VAL A 56 5.57 -0.92 10.50
CA VAL A 56 5.96 0.49 10.50
C VAL A 56 6.55 0.89 9.16
N ASP A 57 6.05 1.98 8.58
CA ASP A 57 6.67 2.67 7.45
C ASP A 57 7.17 4.04 7.92
N PRO A 58 8.48 4.21 8.19
CA PRO A 58 9.05 5.48 8.67
C PRO A 58 9.24 6.54 7.59
N PHE A 59 8.89 6.25 6.32
CA PHE A 59 8.90 7.17 5.19
C PHE A 59 7.61 7.05 4.39
N CYS A 60 6.46 7.09 5.08
CA CYS A 60 5.19 6.67 4.51
C CYS A 60 4.68 7.56 3.37
N GLY A 61 5.16 8.80 3.26
CA GLY A 61 4.69 9.73 2.24
C GLY A 61 3.17 9.85 2.25
N SER A 62 2.53 9.53 1.12
CA SER A 62 1.07 9.52 0.98
C SER A 62 0.37 8.31 1.62
N GLY A 63 1.09 7.43 2.32
CA GLY A 63 0.54 6.34 3.13
C GLY A 63 0.33 5.01 2.40
N THR A 64 0.94 4.78 1.23
CA THR A 64 0.62 3.62 0.39
C THR A 64 0.83 2.28 1.11
N PHE A 65 2.00 2.02 1.71
CA PHE A 65 2.25 0.75 2.42
C PHE A 65 1.31 0.55 3.61
N PRO A 66 1.15 1.52 4.53
CA PRO A 66 0.20 1.37 5.63
C PRO A 66 -1.24 1.13 5.18
N ILE A 67 -1.69 1.82 4.12
CA ILE A 67 -3.07 1.67 3.61
C ILE A 67 -3.27 0.29 2.99
N GLU A 68 -2.38 -0.18 2.11
CA GLU A 68 -2.48 -1.52 1.51
C GLU A 68 -2.41 -2.62 2.59
N ALA A 69 -1.54 -2.47 3.60
CA ALA A 69 -1.47 -3.40 4.72
C ALA A 69 -2.77 -3.43 5.53
N ALA A 70 -3.37 -2.28 5.81
CA ALA A 70 -4.63 -2.19 6.54
C ALA A 70 -5.81 -2.78 5.74
N MET A 71 -5.86 -2.56 4.43
CA MET A 71 -6.85 -3.20 3.55
C MET A 71 -6.72 -4.73 3.58
N MET A 72 -5.48 -5.25 3.52
CA MET A 72 -5.23 -6.70 3.65
C MET A 72 -5.64 -7.23 5.03
N ALA A 73 -5.29 -6.52 6.11
CA ALA A 73 -5.67 -6.91 7.47
C ALA A 73 -7.18 -6.96 7.65
N ALA A 74 -7.91 -6.01 7.06
CA ALA A 74 -9.36 -5.94 7.08
C ALA A 74 -10.05 -6.89 6.08
N ASN A 75 -9.30 -7.69 5.31
CA ASN A 75 -9.82 -8.53 4.23
C ASN A 75 -10.65 -7.74 3.20
N MET A 76 -10.20 -6.55 2.87
CA MET A 76 -10.89 -5.63 1.96
C MET A 76 -10.45 -5.85 0.51
N ALA A 77 -11.39 -6.09 -0.37
CA ALA A 77 -11.12 -6.27 -1.80
C ALA A 77 -10.53 -4.98 -2.41
N PRO A 78 -9.36 -5.06 -3.08
CA PRO A 78 -8.69 -3.86 -3.61
C PRO A 78 -9.45 -3.18 -4.77
N GLY A 79 -10.39 -3.88 -5.39
CA GLY A 79 -11.23 -3.37 -6.49
C GLY A 79 -12.51 -2.67 -6.07
N ARG A 80 -12.83 -2.62 -4.79
CA ARG A 80 -14.12 -2.15 -4.26
C ARG A 80 -14.48 -0.70 -4.64
N ASN A 81 -13.52 0.20 -4.73
CA ASN A 81 -13.73 1.62 -4.99
C ASN A 81 -13.43 2.01 -6.45
N ARG A 82 -13.53 1.07 -7.39
CA ARG A 82 -13.31 1.30 -8.81
C ARG A 82 -14.32 0.53 -9.65
N SER A 83 -14.50 0.95 -10.89
CA SER A 83 -15.23 0.20 -11.92
C SER A 83 -14.29 -0.67 -12.77
N PHE A 84 -14.86 -1.64 -13.46
CA PHE A 84 -14.18 -2.50 -14.39
C PHE A 84 -14.89 -2.49 -15.75
N THR A 85 -14.15 -2.54 -16.85
CA THR A 85 -14.75 -2.60 -18.20
C THR A 85 -15.65 -3.82 -18.38
N ALA A 86 -15.37 -4.91 -17.66
CA ALA A 86 -16.21 -6.12 -17.71
C ALA A 86 -17.66 -5.90 -17.22
N GLU A 87 -17.92 -4.88 -16.40
CA GLU A 87 -19.27 -4.52 -15.96
C GLU A 87 -20.16 -4.08 -17.11
N GLU A 88 -19.57 -3.53 -18.17
CA GLU A 88 -20.27 -3.05 -19.37
C GLU A 88 -20.67 -4.19 -20.31
N TRP A 89 -20.33 -5.46 -19.99
CA TRP A 89 -20.58 -6.63 -20.82
C TRP A 89 -21.61 -7.59 -20.20
N PRO A 90 -22.88 -7.16 -19.99
CA PRO A 90 -23.87 -7.96 -19.27
C PRO A 90 -24.29 -9.25 -19.98
N HIS A 91 -23.97 -9.39 -21.27
CA HIS A 91 -24.19 -10.61 -22.07
C HIS A 91 -23.06 -11.63 -21.92
N ILE A 92 -21.90 -11.24 -21.37
CA ILE A 92 -20.77 -12.13 -21.06
C ILE A 92 -20.77 -12.46 -19.56
N ILE A 93 -20.91 -11.43 -18.72
CA ILE A 93 -21.00 -11.55 -17.26
C ILE A 93 -22.33 -10.99 -16.83
N GLY A 94 -23.26 -11.87 -16.43
CA GLY A 94 -24.59 -11.43 -16.00
C GLY A 94 -24.52 -10.46 -14.84
N LYS A 95 -25.32 -9.39 -14.89
CA LYS A 95 -25.35 -8.36 -13.83
C LYS A 95 -25.54 -8.94 -12.43
N LYS A 96 -26.35 -9.99 -12.30
CA LYS A 96 -26.58 -10.64 -11.03
C LYS A 96 -25.29 -11.22 -10.44
N VAL A 97 -24.49 -11.92 -11.24
CA VAL A 97 -23.20 -12.50 -10.81
C VAL A 97 -22.26 -11.40 -10.32
N TRP A 98 -22.24 -10.26 -11.03
CA TRP A 98 -21.43 -9.11 -10.64
C TRP A 98 -21.84 -8.55 -9.27
N TYR A 99 -23.14 -8.28 -9.08
CA TYR A 99 -23.64 -7.76 -7.81
C TYR A 99 -23.47 -8.76 -6.65
N ASP A 100 -23.80 -10.03 -6.86
CA ASP A 100 -23.61 -11.07 -5.84
C ASP A 100 -22.14 -11.15 -5.39
N THR A 101 -21.17 -11.01 -6.32
CA THR A 101 -19.73 -11.01 -6.00
C THR A 101 -19.31 -9.74 -5.24
N MET A 102 -19.87 -8.59 -5.59
CA MET A 102 -19.60 -7.35 -4.86
C MET A 102 -20.14 -7.39 -3.44
N ASP A 103 -21.37 -7.89 -3.27
CA ASP A 103 -22.01 -8.07 -1.97
C ASP A 103 -21.19 -9.04 -1.10
N GLU A 104 -20.76 -10.19 -1.64
CA GLU A 104 -19.90 -11.14 -0.94
C GLU A 104 -18.58 -10.47 -0.50
N ALA A 105 -17.94 -9.70 -1.37
CA ALA A 105 -16.72 -9.00 -1.05
C ALA A 105 -16.90 -7.95 0.07
N GLU A 106 -18.05 -7.26 0.11
CA GLU A 106 -18.38 -6.32 1.19
C GLU A 106 -18.64 -7.04 2.52
N GLU A 107 -19.36 -8.17 2.51
CA GLU A 107 -19.63 -8.99 3.70
C GLU A 107 -18.35 -9.57 4.35
N MET A 108 -17.30 -9.77 3.55
CA MET A 108 -16.02 -10.30 4.03
C MET A 108 -15.17 -9.24 4.76
N ILE A 109 -15.50 -7.96 4.70
CA ILE A 109 -14.72 -6.89 5.33
C ILE A 109 -14.85 -6.94 6.85
N ASN A 110 -13.71 -6.94 7.52
CA ASN A 110 -13.62 -6.88 8.97
C ASN A 110 -12.86 -5.63 9.45
N LEU A 111 -13.58 -4.53 9.67
CA LEU A 111 -13.00 -3.29 10.21
C LEU A 111 -12.78 -3.31 11.73
N SER A 112 -13.22 -4.36 12.43
CA SER A 112 -12.94 -4.56 13.85
C SER A 112 -11.69 -5.41 14.10
N VAL A 113 -10.91 -5.70 13.06
CA VAL A 113 -9.64 -6.40 13.19
C VAL A 113 -8.68 -5.61 14.09
N GLU A 114 -8.07 -6.29 15.05
CA GLU A 114 -6.98 -5.72 15.85
C GLU A 114 -5.68 -5.83 15.05
N THR A 115 -5.02 -4.69 14.86
CA THR A 115 -3.74 -4.61 14.13
C THR A 115 -2.92 -3.41 14.65
N ASP A 116 -1.62 -3.42 14.40
CA ASP A 116 -0.69 -2.35 14.79
C ASP A 116 0.09 -1.90 13.54
N ILE A 117 -0.52 -1.00 12.78
CA ILE A 117 0.05 -0.45 11.55
C ILE A 117 0.33 1.04 11.78
N GLN A 118 1.56 1.46 11.51
CA GLN A 118 2.03 2.81 11.77
C GLN A 118 2.73 3.38 10.54
N GLY A 119 2.43 4.63 10.20
CA GLY A 119 3.08 5.39 9.14
C GLY A 119 3.66 6.69 9.69
N TYR A 120 4.94 6.95 9.41
CA TYR A 120 5.61 8.17 9.81
C TYR A 120 6.17 8.89 8.60
N ASP A 121 6.20 10.20 8.67
CA ASP A 121 6.91 11.05 7.75
C ASP A 121 7.39 12.30 8.49
N ILE A 122 8.53 12.85 8.08
CA ILE A 122 9.05 14.10 8.63
C ILE A 122 8.22 15.31 8.18
N ASP A 123 7.57 15.19 7.02
CA ASP A 123 6.72 16.21 6.43
C ASP A 123 5.27 16.07 6.94
N GLU A 124 4.82 17.07 7.71
CA GLU A 124 3.46 17.13 8.25
C GLU A 124 2.37 17.14 7.15
N ASP A 125 2.65 17.71 5.99
CA ASP A 125 1.67 17.76 4.91
C ASP A 125 1.52 16.38 4.26
N MET A 126 2.60 15.58 4.18
CA MET A 126 2.52 14.18 3.76
C MET A 126 1.70 13.35 4.76
N VAL A 127 1.87 13.56 6.06
CA VAL A 127 1.05 12.90 7.09
C VAL A 127 -0.43 13.24 6.96
N LYS A 128 -0.78 14.50 6.68
CA LYS A 128 -2.18 14.90 6.42
C LYS A 128 -2.75 14.19 5.18
N ILE A 129 -1.97 14.16 4.10
CA ILE A 129 -2.33 13.45 2.87
C ILE A 129 -2.54 11.95 3.13
N ALA A 130 -1.64 11.31 3.89
CA ALA A 130 -1.75 9.90 4.23
C ALA A 130 -3.03 9.60 5.04
N ARG A 131 -3.36 10.44 6.02
CA ARG A 131 -4.61 10.32 6.79
C ARG A 131 -5.85 10.46 5.91
N GLU A 132 -5.85 11.42 5.00
CA GLU A 132 -6.98 11.63 4.08
C GLU A 132 -7.13 10.46 3.11
N ASN A 133 -6.04 9.96 2.53
CA ASN A 133 -6.06 8.78 1.68
C ASN A 133 -6.56 7.54 2.44
N ALA A 134 -6.13 7.32 3.69
CA ALA A 134 -6.61 6.22 4.53
C ALA A 134 -8.10 6.34 4.83
N ARG A 135 -8.60 7.56 5.08
CA ARG A 135 -10.02 7.84 5.27
C ARG A 135 -10.82 7.51 4.01
N MET A 136 -10.30 7.86 2.84
CA MET A 136 -10.95 7.53 1.55
C MET A 136 -10.93 6.05 1.24
N ALA A 137 -9.89 5.33 1.70
CA ALA A 137 -9.83 3.88 1.63
C ALA A 137 -10.76 3.19 2.65
N GLY A 138 -11.23 3.92 3.68
CA GLY A 138 -12.06 3.38 4.76
C GLY A 138 -11.29 2.60 5.82
N VAL A 139 -9.99 2.83 5.97
CA VAL A 139 -9.10 2.11 6.90
C VAL A 139 -8.35 3.03 7.88
N ASP A 140 -8.75 4.30 7.97
CA ASP A 140 -8.11 5.32 8.80
C ASP A 140 -8.03 4.93 10.29
N LYS A 141 -9.01 4.16 10.78
CA LYS A 141 -9.04 3.69 12.18
C LYS A 141 -8.07 2.54 12.46
N LEU A 142 -7.55 1.88 11.43
CA LEU A 142 -6.60 0.77 11.54
C LEU A 142 -5.14 1.21 11.49
N ILE A 143 -4.89 2.52 11.23
CA ILE A 143 -3.54 3.02 10.98
C ILE A 143 -3.25 4.22 11.88
N HIS A 144 -2.10 4.21 12.53
CA HIS A 144 -1.59 5.38 13.26
C HIS A 144 -0.61 6.16 12.37
N PHE A 145 -0.99 7.36 11.93
CA PHE A 145 -0.10 8.27 11.22
C PHE A 145 0.40 9.39 12.13
N GLN A 146 1.72 9.62 12.12
CA GLN A 146 2.34 10.65 12.94
C GLN A 146 3.49 11.34 12.19
N ARG A 147 3.63 12.66 12.36
CA ARG A 147 4.85 13.35 11.99
C ARG A 147 5.98 12.89 12.89
N ARG A 148 7.00 12.23 12.31
CA ARG A 148 8.17 11.73 13.03
C ARG A 148 9.30 11.50 12.04
N GLY A 149 10.52 11.95 12.35
CA GLY A 149 11.71 11.62 11.61
C GLY A 149 12.20 10.21 11.94
N VAL A 150 12.99 9.61 11.03
CA VAL A 150 13.54 8.26 11.24
C VAL A 150 14.54 8.19 12.39
N GLU A 151 15.15 9.31 12.76
CA GLU A 151 16.01 9.44 13.94
C GLU A 151 15.30 9.19 15.27
N GLU A 152 13.98 9.37 15.28
CA GLU A 152 13.12 9.12 16.43
C GLU A 152 12.49 7.72 16.40
N LEU A 153 12.83 6.89 15.40
CA LEU A 153 12.26 5.56 15.26
C LEU A 153 12.64 4.68 16.44
N HIS A 154 11.64 4.30 17.21
CA HIS A 154 11.73 3.34 18.30
C HIS A 154 10.38 2.65 18.50
N HIS A 155 10.40 1.45 19.04
CA HIS A 155 9.17 0.72 19.37
C HIS A 155 9.39 -0.18 20.60
N PRO A 156 8.45 -0.18 21.58
CA PRO A 156 8.62 -0.97 22.81
C PRO A 156 8.34 -2.47 22.63
N LYS A 157 7.57 -2.83 21.58
CA LYS A 157 7.19 -4.22 21.31
C LYS A 157 8.23 -4.87 20.38
N LYS A 158 8.35 -6.20 20.48
CA LYS A 158 9.21 -7.08 19.65
C LYS A 158 8.43 -7.61 18.44
N TYR A 159 9.17 -8.21 17.49
CA TYR A 159 8.66 -8.94 16.34
C TYR A 159 7.84 -8.08 15.36
N GLY A 160 8.30 -6.88 15.08
CA GLY A 160 7.71 -5.99 14.10
C GLY A 160 8.39 -6.06 12.73
N PHE A 161 7.79 -5.37 11.79
CA PHE A 161 8.25 -5.23 10.42
C PHE A 161 8.38 -3.76 10.05
N ILE A 162 9.51 -3.39 9.46
CA ILE A 162 9.67 -2.16 8.71
C ILE A 162 9.56 -2.52 7.24
N ILE A 163 8.58 -1.93 6.54
CA ILE A 163 8.40 -2.06 5.09
C ILE A 163 8.30 -0.64 4.56
N THR A 164 9.31 -0.19 3.80
CA THR A 164 9.41 1.22 3.47
C THR A 164 10.17 1.47 2.17
N ASN A 165 9.86 2.58 1.52
CA ASN A 165 10.55 3.12 0.35
C ASN A 165 11.16 4.48 0.70
N PRO A 166 12.35 4.50 1.32
CA PRO A 166 13.00 5.74 1.73
C PRO A 166 13.35 6.62 0.53
N PRO A 167 13.54 7.93 0.72
CA PRO A 167 13.92 8.81 -0.38
C PRO A 167 15.28 8.43 -0.95
N TYR A 168 15.37 8.37 -2.29
CA TYR A 168 16.60 8.09 -3.03
C TYR A 168 16.72 9.02 -4.25
N GLY A 169 17.97 9.22 -4.72
CA GLY A 169 18.26 9.95 -5.95
C GLY A 169 17.68 11.37 -5.98
N GLU A 170 16.74 11.62 -6.89
CA GLU A 170 16.15 12.94 -7.13
C GLU A 170 15.15 13.39 -6.04
N ARG A 171 14.73 12.49 -5.15
CA ARG A 171 13.81 12.83 -4.04
C ARG A 171 14.52 13.56 -2.90
N LEU A 172 15.84 13.45 -2.79
CA LEU A 172 16.64 14.25 -1.87
C LEU A 172 17.12 15.50 -2.58
N GLN A 173 16.84 16.66 -2.01
CA GLN A 173 17.35 17.95 -2.51
C GLN A 173 18.88 17.98 -2.52
N ASP A 174 19.52 17.22 -1.63
CA ASP A 174 20.97 17.10 -1.51
C ASP A 174 21.37 15.61 -1.40
N LYS A 175 21.94 15.08 -2.49
CA LYS A 175 22.43 13.70 -2.56
C LYS A 175 23.53 13.38 -1.55
N SER A 176 24.21 14.39 -1.03
CA SER A 176 25.28 14.22 -0.02
C SER A 176 24.72 13.74 1.31
N GLN A 177 23.43 13.91 1.59
CA GLN A 177 22.76 13.49 2.82
C GLN A 177 22.38 12.00 2.83
N MET A 178 22.38 11.34 1.66
CA MET A 178 22.00 9.92 1.57
C MET A 178 22.80 8.99 2.50
N PRO A 179 24.15 9.06 2.55
CA PRO A 179 24.91 8.17 3.41
C PRO A 179 24.57 8.34 4.89
N ALA A 180 24.30 9.58 5.33
CA ALA A 180 23.89 9.88 6.70
C ALA A 180 22.52 9.30 7.00
N LEU A 181 21.55 9.49 6.11
CA LEU A 181 20.19 8.95 6.24
C LEU A 181 20.21 7.42 6.37
N TYR A 182 20.88 6.71 5.46
CA TYR A 182 20.93 5.24 5.51
C TYR A 182 21.71 4.72 6.72
N ARG A 183 22.71 5.46 7.22
CA ARG A 183 23.37 5.16 8.48
C ARG A 183 22.39 5.25 9.65
N THR A 184 21.63 6.33 9.73
CA THR A 184 20.60 6.52 10.77
C THR A 184 19.54 5.43 10.72
N ILE A 185 19.03 5.06 9.54
CA ILE A 185 18.10 3.93 9.36
C ILE A 185 18.72 2.65 9.96
N GLY A 186 19.95 2.34 9.61
CA GLY A 186 20.62 1.13 10.10
C GLY A 186 20.88 1.16 11.62
N GLU A 187 21.21 2.31 12.19
CA GLU A 187 21.39 2.49 13.65
C GLU A 187 20.09 2.28 14.39
N ARG A 188 19.01 2.94 13.98
CA ARG A 188 17.68 2.79 14.60
C ARG A 188 17.14 1.38 14.47
N PHE A 189 17.33 0.72 13.32
CA PHE A 189 16.90 -0.67 13.12
C PHE A 189 17.62 -1.64 14.09
N ARG A 190 18.92 -1.47 14.35
CA ARG A 190 19.65 -2.33 15.28
C ARG A 190 19.16 -2.24 16.72
N GLU A 191 18.48 -1.16 17.09
CA GLU A 191 17.87 -0.97 18.42
C GLU A 191 16.52 -1.69 18.55
N LEU A 192 15.92 -2.14 17.43
CA LEU A 192 14.64 -2.84 17.40
C LEU A 192 14.88 -4.35 17.55
N ASP A 193 14.59 -4.88 18.74
CA ASP A 193 14.80 -6.30 19.05
C ASP A 193 13.80 -7.19 18.27
N SER A 194 14.37 -8.15 17.51
CA SER A 194 13.58 -9.13 16.73
C SER A 194 12.71 -8.55 15.63
N TRP A 195 13.11 -7.43 15.04
CA TRP A 195 12.43 -6.83 13.89
C TRP A 195 13.04 -7.27 12.56
N SER A 196 12.21 -7.27 11.52
CA SER A 196 12.66 -7.44 10.13
C SER A 196 12.47 -6.15 9.36
N MET A 197 13.42 -5.82 8.48
CA MET A 197 13.34 -4.60 7.66
C MET A 197 13.45 -4.93 6.18
N TYR A 198 12.53 -4.37 5.41
CA TYR A 198 12.45 -4.45 3.96
C TYR A 198 12.53 -3.04 3.38
N LEU A 199 13.60 -2.77 2.67
CA LEU A 199 13.85 -1.50 1.96
C LEU A 199 13.66 -1.73 0.46
N ILE A 200 13.00 -0.78 -0.20
CA ILE A 200 12.72 -0.82 -1.63
C ILE A 200 13.49 0.31 -2.34
#